data_158451503f282d90dcf0ca59c09417ea
#
_entry.id   158451503f282d90dcf0ca59c09417ea
#
_cell.length_a   1.000
_cell.length_b   1.000
_cell.length_c   1.000
_cell.angle_alpha   90.00
_cell.angle_beta   90.00
_cell.angle_gamma   90.00
#
_symmetry.space_group_name_H-M   'P 1'
#
loop_
_entity.id
_entity.type
_entity.pdbx_description
1 polymer ?
#
loop_
_entity_poly.entity_id
_entity_poly.type
_entity_poly.pdbx_seq_one_letter_code
_entity_poly.pdbx_strand_id
1 'polypeptide(L)'
;TGILGIVASKLGAGDVVGYDIDEWSVENSKHNAQLNGVNNMSVYFGNASVINHISGMFDVVLANINRNILLEDMNVFRSVMNDGSYLILSGFYVEDIPVLLEKAKELGLSEIERKSDNNWACLILKN
;
A
#
# COMPACT_ATOMS: atom_id res chain seq x y z
N THR A 1 8.81 -4.95 -7.26
CA THR A 1 10.01 -4.09 -7.45
C THR A 1 10.40 -3.32 -6.21
N GLY A 2 9.48 -3.04 -5.31
CA GLY A 2 9.71 -2.24 -4.12
C GLY A 2 9.79 -0.73 -4.38
N ILE A 3 9.45 -0.29 -5.59
CA ILE A 3 9.64 1.13 -5.98
C ILE A 3 8.86 2.09 -5.09
N LEU A 4 7.62 1.77 -4.71
CA LEU A 4 6.82 2.65 -3.86
C LEU A 4 7.46 2.82 -2.47
N GLY A 5 7.94 1.73 -1.89
CA GLY A 5 8.64 1.78 -0.60
C GLY A 5 9.96 2.53 -0.67
N ILE A 6 10.71 2.35 -1.75
CA ILE A 6 11.97 3.06 -1.97
C ILE A 6 11.71 4.57 -2.08
N VAL A 7 10.72 4.97 -2.85
CA VAL A 7 10.35 6.39 -2.98
C VAL A 7 9.89 6.95 -1.65
N ALA A 8 9.07 6.21 -0.90
CA ALA A 8 8.63 6.64 0.43
C ALA A 8 9.83 6.90 1.36
N SER A 9 10.81 6.00 1.36
CA SER A 9 12.05 6.16 2.14
C SER A 9 12.80 7.41 1.72
N LYS A 10 12.95 7.63 0.41
CA LYS A 10 13.65 8.81 -0.13
C LYS A 10 12.93 10.11 0.21
N LEU A 11 11.62 10.07 0.40
CA LEU A 11 10.80 11.22 0.78
C LEU A 11 10.74 11.44 2.29
N GLY A 12 11.44 10.62 3.09
CA GLY A 12 11.58 10.85 4.52
C GLY A 12 10.82 9.87 5.43
N ALA A 13 10.26 8.78 4.89
CA ALA A 13 9.66 7.76 5.74
C ALA A 13 10.71 7.17 6.68
N GLY A 14 10.37 7.04 7.97
CA GLY A 14 11.29 6.52 8.99
C GLY A 14 11.51 5.03 8.86
N ASP A 15 10.41 4.26 8.82
CA ASP A 15 10.44 2.82 8.62
C ASP A 15 9.53 2.46 7.46
N VAL A 16 10.00 1.58 6.58
CA VAL A 16 9.24 1.11 5.43
C VAL A 16 9.13 -0.41 5.51
N VAL A 17 7.91 -0.93 5.41
CA VAL A 17 7.63 -2.36 5.40
C VAL A 17 6.89 -2.70 4.12
N GLY A 18 7.36 -3.70 3.40
CA GLY A 18 6.70 -4.21 2.23
C GLY A 18 6.51 -5.72 2.29
N TYR A 19 5.56 -6.23 1.51
CA TYR A 19 5.40 -7.67 1.33
C TYR A 19 4.94 -7.98 -0.09
N ASP A 20 5.25 -9.19 -0.54
CA ASP A 20 4.85 -9.68 -1.86
C ASP A 20 4.66 -11.19 -1.78
N ILE A 21 3.72 -11.71 -2.56
CA ILE A 21 3.46 -13.15 -2.65
C ILE A 21 4.44 -13.86 -3.58
N ASP A 22 5.24 -13.11 -4.33
CA ASP A 22 6.24 -13.64 -5.24
C ASP A 22 7.63 -13.50 -4.64
N GLU A 23 8.28 -14.63 -4.38
CA GLU A 23 9.62 -14.67 -3.79
C GLU A 23 10.65 -13.91 -4.62
N TRP A 24 10.55 -13.96 -5.95
CA TRP A 24 11.40 -13.21 -6.86
C TRP A 24 11.23 -11.70 -6.64
N SER A 25 9.99 -11.25 -6.50
CA SER A 25 9.69 -9.83 -6.26
C SER A 25 10.24 -9.39 -4.91
N VAL A 26 10.19 -10.23 -3.89
CA VAL A 26 10.77 -9.94 -2.57
C VAL A 26 12.28 -9.73 -2.69
N GLU A 27 12.99 -10.67 -3.30
CA GLU A 27 14.44 -10.58 -3.47
C GLU A 27 14.84 -9.39 -4.35
N ASN A 28 14.09 -9.15 -5.42
CA ASN A 28 14.32 -8.00 -6.31
C ASN A 28 14.11 -6.67 -5.55
N SER A 29 13.09 -6.60 -4.71
CA SER A 29 12.83 -5.40 -3.90
C SER A 29 13.95 -5.12 -2.91
N LYS A 30 14.47 -6.14 -2.25
CA LYS A 30 15.62 -6.02 -1.35
C LYS A 30 16.86 -5.54 -2.11
N HIS A 31 17.10 -6.09 -3.29
CA HIS A 31 18.23 -5.69 -4.12
C HIS A 31 18.10 -4.25 -4.59
N ASN A 32 16.92 -3.84 -5.03
CA ASN A 32 16.67 -2.47 -5.47
C ASN A 32 16.83 -1.47 -4.32
N ALA A 33 16.37 -1.81 -3.12
CA ALA A 33 16.58 -0.97 -1.94
C ALA A 33 18.08 -0.77 -1.67
N GLN A 34 18.85 -1.85 -1.73
CA GLN A 34 20.29 -1.81 -1.55
C GLN A 34 20.98 -0.93 -2.60
N LEU A 35 20.61 -1.10 -3.89
CA LEU A 35 21.16 -0.30 -4.99
C LEU A 35 20.89 1.20 -4.81
N ASN A 36 19.80 1.56 -4.16
CA ASN A 36 19.39 2.95 -3.95
C ASN A 36 19.80 3.49 -2.57
N GLY A 37 20.60 2.76 -1.82
CA GLY A 37 21.07 3.18 -0.51
C GLY A 37 19.97 3.25 0.55
N VAL A 38 18.88 2.53 0.36
CA VAL A 38 17.75 2.46 1.31
C VAL A 38 18.02 1.33 2.30
N ASN A 39 18.20 1.69 3.57
CA ASN A 39 18.53 0.72 4.64
C ASN A 39 17.44 0.60 5.72
N ASN A 40 16.34 1.35 5.59
CA ASN A 40 15.22 1.35 6.53
C ASN A 40 13.98 0.63 5.99
N MET A 41 14.15 -0.22 4.98
CA MET A 41 13.06 -0.97 4.34
C MET A 41 13.21 -2.46 4.60
N SER A 42 12.14 -3.07 5.13
CA SER A 42 12.04 -4.51 5.34
C SER A 42 11.01 -5.08 4.38
N VAL A 43 11.34 -6.17 3.69
CA VAL A 43 10.43 -6.81 2.74
C VAL A 43 10.21 -8.26 3.13
N TYR A 44 8.95 -8.66 3.19
CA TYR A 44 8.54 -9.99 3.63
C TYR A 44 7.87 -10.76 2.49
N PHE A 45 8.10 -12.07 2.48
CA PHE A 45 7.43 -12.99 1.59
C PHE A 45 6.09 -13.42 2.20
N GLY A 46 5.01 -13.25 1.45
CA GLY A 46 3.68 -13.66 1.87
C GLY A 46 2.57 -12.74 1.36
N ASN A 47 1.35 -13.02 1.79
CA ASN A 47 0.18 -12.19 1.47
C ASN A 47 -0.09 -11.19 2.60
N ALA A 48 -1.25 -10.50 2.55
CA ALA A 48 -1.60 -9.49 3.55
C ALA A 48 -1.59 -10.01 4.99
N SER A 49 -1.75 -11.31 5.22
CA SER A 49 -1.69 -11.89 6.56
C SER A 49 -0.32 -11.70 7.25
N VAL A 50 0.73 -11.44 6.48
CA VAL A 50 2.06 -11.13 7.01
C VAL A 50 2.01 -9.91 7.93
N ILE A 51 1.13 -8.95 7.66
CA ILE A 51 0.99 -7.73 8.46
C ILE A 51 0.63 -8.06 9.92
N ASN A 52 -0.08 -9.16 10.16
CA ASN A 52 -0.47 -9.58 11.50
C ASN A 52 0.73 -9.95 12.39
N HIS A 53 1.87 -10.22 11.78
CA HIS A 53 3.12 -10.59 12.46
C HIS A 53 4.08 -9.41 12.59
N ILE A 54 3.71 -8.26 12.03
CA ILE A 54 4.51 -7.04 12.10
C ILE A 54 3.91 -6.15 13.19
N SER A 55 4.72 -5.81 14.18
CA SER A 55 4.28 -4.94 15.25
C SER A 55 4.28 -3.48 14.80
N GLY A 56 3.29 -2.73 15.28
CA GLY A 56 3.20 -1.30 15.03
C GLY A 56 2.07 -0.92 14.09
N MET A 57 1.85 0.36 14.02
CA MET A 57 0.84 0.99 13.18
C MET A 57 1.54 1.92 12.17
N PHE A 58 0.89 2.15 11.04
CA PHE A 58 1.50 2.92 9.96
C PHE A 58 0.75 4.23 9.72
N ASP A 59 1.51 5.24 9.30
CA ASP A 59 0.98 6.56 8.96
C ASP A 59 0.55 6.64 7.50
N VAL A 60 1.12 5.80 6.65
CA VAL A 60 0.77 5.70 5.23
C VAL A 60 0.83 4.24 4.80
N VAL A 61 -0.21 3.78 4.13
CA VAL A 61 -0.24 2.47 3.46
C VAL A 61 -0.35 2.70 1.96
N LEU A 62 0.54 2.09 1.20
CA LEU A 62 0.59 2.19 -0.27
C LEU A 62 0.26 0.82 -0.86
N ALA A 63 -0.75 0.75 -1.72
CA ALA A 63 -1.15 -0.49 -2.35
C ALA A 63 -1.40 -0.27 -3.85
N ASN A 64 -0.51 -0.80 -4.67
CA ASN A 64 -0.64 -0.77 -6.12
C ASN A 64 -0.92 -2.20 -6.62
N ILE A 65 -2.17 -2.62 -6.52
CA ILE A 65 -2.63 -3.96 -6.86
C ILE A 65 -4.03 -3.88 -7.48
N ASN A 66 -4.49 -4.97 -8.10
CA ASN A 66 -5.78 -4.95 -8.76
C ASN A 66 -6.97 -4.82 -7.79
N ARG A 67 -8.12 -4.39 -8.34
CA ARG A 67 -9.35 -4.13 -7.58
C ARG A 67 -9.75 -5.31 -6.68
N ASN A 68 -9.73 -6.53 -7.19
CA ASN A 68 -10.23 -7.68 -6.45
C ASN A 68 -9.39 -7.95 -5.20
N ILE A 69 -8.08 -7.83 -5.31
CA ILE A 69 -7.16 -7.99 -4.18
C ILE A 69 -7.31 -6.82 -3.21
N LEU A 70 -7.49 -5.60 -3.72
CA LEU A 70 -7.74 -4.43 -2.87
C LEU A 70 -9.00 -4.62 -2.02
N LEU A 71 -10.09 -5.13 -2.61
CA LEU A 71 -11.33 -5.40 -1.88
C LEU A 71 -11.14 -6.46 -0.79
N GLU A 72 -10.34 -7.50 -1.07
CA GLU A 72 -10.00 -8.54 -0.09
C GLU A 72 -9.16 -8.01 1.06
N ASP A 73 -8.12 -7.23 0.74
CA ASP A 73 -7.06 -6.89 1.68
C ASP A 73 -7.30 -5.57 2.43
N MET A 74 -8.27 -4.77 2.00
CA MET A 74 -8.50 -3.45 2.59
C MET A 74 -8.80 -3.51 4.09
N ASN A 75 -9.48 -4.56 4.56
CA ASN A 75 -9.69 -4.79 6.00
C ASN A 75 -8.37 -4.87 6.75
N VAL A 76 -7.40 -5.58 6.19
CA VAL A 76 -6.07 -5.76 6.80
C VAL A 76 -5.32 -4.44 6.80
N PHE A 77 -5.35 -3.71 5.69
CA PHE A 77 -4.72 -2.38 5.62
C PHE A 77 -5.30 -1.45 6.69
N ARG A 78 -6.63 -1.43 6.81
CA ARG A 78 -7.30 -0.59 7.81
C ARG A 78 -6.85 -0.93 9.24
N SER A 79 -6.63 -2.21 9.52
CA SER A 79 -6.26 -2.67 10.86
C SER A 79 -4.88 -2.19 11.34
N VAL A 80 -4.01 -1.75 10.42
CA VAL A 80 -2.66 -1.28 10.74
C VAL A 80 -2.49 0.22 10.51
N MET A 81 -3.59 0.94 10.34
CA MET A 81 -3.56 2.38 10.10
C MET A 81 -3.77 3.16 11.39
N ASN A 82 -2.88 4.11 11.66
CA ASN A 82 -3.02 5.08 12.74
C ASN A 82 -4.22 6.01 12.50
N ASP A 83 -4.70 6.65 13.54
CA ASP A 83 -5.66 7.74 13.41
C ASP A 83 -5.05 8.86 12.57
N GLY A 84 -5.81 9.36 11.60
CA GLY A 84 -5.34 10.40 10.69
C GLY A 84 -4.39 9.91 9.59
N SER A 85 -4.16 8.61 9.49
CA SER A 85 -3.30 8.02 8.46
C SER A 85 -3.97 7.98 7.09
N TYR A 86 -3.16 7.72 6.06
CA TYR A 86 -3.59 7.69 4.67
C TYR A 86 -3.44 6.30 4.07
N LEU A 87 -4.41 5.92 3.24
CA LEU A 87 -4.35 4.73 2.40
C LEU A 87 -4.39 5.20 0.94
N ILE A 88 -3.33 4.91 0.20
CA ILE A 88 -3.19 5.31 -1.20
C ILE A 88 -3.29 4.07 -2.07
N LEU A 89 -4.36 4.00 -2.84
CA LEU A 89 -4.67 2.87 -3.71
C LEU A 89 -4.42 3.22 -5.17
N SER A 90 -3.79 2.32 -5.89
CA SER A 90 -3.58 2.43 -7.33
C SER A 90 -3.55 1.03 -7.97
N GLY A 91 -3.39 0.96 -9.29
CA GLY A 91 -3.37 -0.31 -10.00
C GLY A 91 -4.77 -0.80 -10.42
N PHE A 92 -5.74 0.09 -10.51
CA PHE A 92 -7.10 -0.18 -10.93
C PHE A 92 -7.57 0.90 -11.91
N TYR A 93 -8.78 0.73 -12.43
CA TYR A 93 -9.35 1.65 -13.43
C TYR A 93 -10.37 2.59 -12.81
N VAL A 94 -10.66 3.69 -13.53
CA VAL A 94 -11.65 4.69 -13.08
C VAL A 94 -13.00 4.04 -12.78
N GLU A 95 -13.44 3.07 -13.57
CA GLU A 95 -14.71 2.36 -13.36
C GLU A 95 -14.74 1.52 -12.08
N ASP A 96 -13.59 1.24 -11.48
CA ASP A 96 -13.48 0.48 -10.22
C ASP A 96 -13.68 1.36 -8.98
N ILE A 97 -13.62 2.68 -9.14
CA ILE A 97 -13.67 3.63 -8.01
C ILE A 97 -14.93 3.45 -7.14
N PRO A 98 -16.15 3.36 -7.71
CA PRO A 98 -17.36 3.25 -6.88
C PRO A 98 -17.33 2.07 -5.91
N VAL A 99 -16.92 0.89 -6.35
CA VAL A 99 -16.90 -0.31 -5.50
C VAL A 99 -15.81 -0.22 -4.43
N LEU A 100 -14.67 0.40 -4.75
CA LEU A 100 -13.60 0.62 -3.78
C LEU A 100 -14.02 1.65 -2.71
N LEU A 101 -14.71 2.71 -3.11
CA LEU A 101 -15.23 3.71 -2.17
C LEU A 101 -16.30 3.14 -1.24
N GLU A 102 -17.14 2.26 -1.74
CA GLU A 102 -18.15 1.60 -0.92
C GLU A 102 -17.48 0.78 0.19
N LYS A 103 -16.45 0.01 -0.16
CA LYS A 103 -15.66 -0.75 0.82
C LYS A 103 -14.95 0.16 1.81
N ALA A 104 -14.33 1.23 1.32
CA ALA A 104 -13.64 2.21 2.17
C ALA A 104 -14.60 2.83 3.18
N LYS A 105 -15.81 3.19 2.75
CA LYS A 105 -16.84 3.76 3.61
C LYS A 105 -17.24 2.80 4.74
N GLU A 106 -17.39 1.52 4.44
CA GLU A 106 -17.68 0.50 5.43
C GLU A 106 -16.61 0.43 6.52
N LEU A 107 -15.36 0.75 6.15
CA LEU A 107 -14.21 0.71 7.05
C LEU A 107 -13.93 2.05 7.74
N GLY A 108 -14.78 3.05 7.52
CA GLY A 108 -14.61 4.38 8.13
C GLY A 108 -13.55 5.23 7.45
N LEU A 109 -13.18 4.91 6.20
CA LEU A 109 -12.23 5.69 5.42
C LEU A 109 -12.95 6.68 4.53
N SER A 110 -12.41 7.90 4.41
CA SER A 110 -12.97 8.98 3.59
C SER A 110 -12.08 9.31 2.42
N GLU A 111 -12.67 9.57 1.27
CA GLU A 111 -11.93 10.03 0.09
C GLU A 111 -11.42 11.46 0.32
N ILE A 112 -10.10 11.66 0.12
CA ILE A 112 -9.46 12.98 0.16
C ILE A 112 -9.26 13.50 -1.26
N GLU A 113 -8.76 12.64 -2.15
CA GLU A 113 -8.40 13.03 -3.50
C GLU A 113 -8.44 11.81 -4.42
N ARG A 114 -8.68 12.04 -5.70
CA ARG A 114 -8.53 11.05 -6.75
C ARG A 114 -7.78 11.63 -7.92
N LYS A 115 -7.03 10.79 -8.61
CA LYS A 115 -6.32 11.14 -9.84
C LYS A 115 -6.54 10.06 -10.87
N SER A 116 -6.47 10.41 -12.14
CA SER A 116 -6.53 9.43 -13.22
C SER A 116 -5.67 9.86 -14.39
N ASP A 117 -5.16 8.87 -15.12
CA ASP A 117 -4.38 9.06 -16.33
C ASP A 117 -4.56 7.82 -17.20
N ASN A 118 -5.02 8.00 -18.44
CA ASN A 118 -5.29 6.91 -19.38
C ASN A 118 -6.15 5.80 -18.78
N ASN A 119 -7.21 6.19 -18.09
CA ASN A 119 -8.14 5.31 -17.38
C ASN A 119 -7.57 4.60 -16.13
N TRP A 120 -6.28 4.68 -15.87
CA TRP A 120 -5.72 4.24 -14.59
C TRP A 120 -6.06 5.25 -13.51
N ALA A 121 -6.38 4.76 -12.34
CA ALA A 121 -6.83 5.61 -11.23
C ALA A 121 -5.99 5.45 -9.98
N CYS A 122 -6.01 6.51 -9.17
CA CYS A 122 -5.42 6.53 -7.84
C CYS A 122 -6.42 7.17 -6.88
N LEU A 123 -6.62 6.53 -5.72
CA LEU A 123 -7.46 7.04 -4.64
C LEU A 123 -6.61 7.30 -3.41
N ILE A 124 -6.80 8.47 -2.80
CA ILE A 124 -6.21 8.79 -1.51
C ILE A 124 -7.34 8.82 -0.48
N LEU A 125 -7.26 7.91 0.48
CA LEU A 125 -8.25 7.73 1.54
C LEU A 125 -7.61 8.10 2.88
N LYS A 126 -8.43 8.58 3.81
CA LYS A 126 -7.97 8.97 5.14
C LYS A 126 -8.82 8.30 6.22
N ASN A 127 -8.13 7.85 7.25
CA ASN A 127 -8.76 7.35 8.47
C ASN A 127 -9.19 8.49 9.39
#